data_e41847894b4360641632a3151714464a
#
_entry.id   e41847894b4360641632a3151714464a
#
_cell.length_a   1.000
_cell.length_b   1.000
_cell.length_c   1.000
_cell.angle_alpha   90.00
_cell.angle_beta   90.00
_cell.angle_gamma   90.00
#
_symmetry.space_group_name_H-M   'P 1'
#
loop_
_entity.id
_entity.type
_entity.pdbx_description
1 polymer ?
#
loop_
_entity_poly.entity_id
_entity_poly.type
_entity_poly.pdbx_seq_one_letter_code
_entity_poly.pdbx_strand_id
1 'polypeptide(L)'
;MKKKLFVKTHGCQMNEYDSAKMIDLLQEKEDFELAESEEQADLLILNTCSIREKAQERVFHQIGRWRKIKEKNPDLKIAIGGCVASQEGDKIIKRAPSVDIVFGPQTLHKLPDLYNEKERSDENQIDISFPKLEKFDHLVSPKAEGPSVFVSIMEGCNKYCSFCVVPKTRGHEVSRDFKDILNEVSKLADQGAREIHFLGQNVNNFKGMHNGEKSSLAKLIEEAAKIENIERIRFTTSHPHEFKEDLVEVYDKVPELVSHVHLPIQSGSDRILKLMRRRYNIDKYMDLISRIKSVRPEMSFSSDFIVGFPGETKEDFKDTMDVINEVQFDESFSFIYSPRPNTTAADMPDDVSREEKKERLSILQTRLSQLSFGYSRKKVGSIQNCLVMGQSKRDPGQLQARTICNRVVNFSANNVDLIGQLINIQIIDALPHCLRGTLHN
;
A
#
# COMPACT_ATOMS: atom_id res chain seq x y z
N MET A 1 22.46 -23.12 16.59
CA MET A 1 22.34 -21.67 16.33
C MET A 1 20.96 -21.44 15.75
N LYS A 2 20.31 -20.33 16.09
CA LYS A 2 19.04 -19.95 15.44
C LYS A 2 19.27 -19.63 13.97
N LYS A 3 18.32 -20.05 13.12
CA LYS A 3 18.36 -19.72 11.68
C LYS A 3 18.09 -18.24 11.46
N LYS A 4 18.69 -17.65 10.45
CA LYS A 4 18.58 -16.24 10.13
C LYS A 4 17.74 -15.99 8.89
N LEU A 5 16.82 -15.06 9.00
CA LEU A 5 15.88 -14.63 7.95
C LEU A 5 16.22 -13.24 7.44
N PHE A 6 16.26 -13.05 6.15
CA PHE A 6 16.27 -11.74 5.52
C PHE A 6 15.09 -11.57 4.57
N VAL A 7 14.29 -10.53 4.77
CA VAL A 7 13.12 -10.22 3.93
C VAL A 7 13.35 -8.93 3.16
N LYS A 8 13.23 -9.00 1.85
CA LYS A 8 13.25 -7.85 0.96
C LYS A 8 11.88 -7.62 0.37
N THR A 9 11.30 -6.45 0.64
CA THR A 9 9.98 -6.09 0.17
C THR A 9 10.06 -5.18 -1.04
N HIS A 10 9.41 -5.58 -2.12
CA HIS A 10 9.13 -4.74 -3.26
C HIS A 10 7.62 -4.50 -3.34
N GLY A 11 7.17 -3.24 -3.41
CA GLY A 11 5.77 -3.01 -3.72
C GLY A 11 5.09 -1.89 -2.98
N CYS A 12 3.90 -2.17 -2.49
CA CYS A 12 3.00 -1.25 -1.81
C CYS A 12 2.88 -1.60 -0.31
N GLN A 13 2.12 -0.80 0.42
CA GLN A 13 1.86 -0.99 1.85
C GLN A 13 1.32 -2.38 2.20
N MET A 14 0.49 -2.99 1.32
CA MET A 14 0.04 -4.38 1.50
C MET A 14 1.20 -5.37 1.49
N ASN A 15 2.24 -5.15 0.67
CA ASN A 15 3.42 -6.00 0.70
C ASN A 15 4.26 -5.77 1.96
N GLU A 16 4.30 -4.54 2.49
CA GLU A 16 4.95 -4.27 3.78
C GLU A 16 4.24 -5.01 4.91
N TYR A 17 2.90 -4.93 4.96
CA TYR A 17 2.10 -5.71 5.89
C TYR A 17 2.32 -7.23 5.73
N ASP A 18 2.26 -7.76 4.50
CA ASP A 18 2.49 -9.18 4.24
C ASP A 18 3.90 -9.62 4.69
N SER A 19 4.92 -8.78 4.48
CA SER A 19 6.31 -9.07 4.92
C SER A 19 6.45 -9.11 6.44
N ALA A 20 5.84 -8.16 7.14
CA ALA A 20 5.81 -8.18 8.62
C ALA A 20 5.17 -9.49 9.13
N LYS A 21 4.04 -9.91 8.52
CA LYS A 21 3.40 -11.18 8.90
C LYS A 21 4.23 -12.42 8.57
N MET A 22 4.99 -12.44 7.46
CA MET A 22 5.94 -13.52 7.16
C MET A 22 7.04 -13.61 8.22
N ILE A 23 7.58 -12.46 8.65
CA ILE A 23 8.59 -12.40 9.70
C ILE A 23 8.02 -12.94 11.01
N ASP A 24 6.86 -12.43 11.44
CA ASP A 24 6.19 -12.86 12.67
C ASP A 24 5.93 -14.37 12.67
N LEU A 25 5.42 -14.92 11.55
CA LEU A 25 5.15 -16.36 11.41
C LEU A 25 6.41 -17.22 11.55
N LEU A 26 7.50 -16.85 10.87
CA LEU A 26 8.75 -17.62 10.91
C LEU A 26 9.46 -17.49 12.26
N GLN A 27 9.37 -16.33 12.92
CA GLN A 27 9.90 -16.14 14.27
C GLN A 27 9.14 -16.97 15.31
N GLU A 28 7.80 -17.04 15.21
CA GLU A 28 6.98 -17.75 16.20
C GLU A 28 7.00 -19.27 15.99
N LYS A 29 6.94 -19.74 14.72
CA LYS A 29 6.81 -21.16 14.42
C LYS A 29 8.13 -21.89 14.20
N GLU A 30 9.16 -21.19 13.73
CA GLU A 30 10.43 -21.79 13.28
C GLU A 30 11.67 -21.19 13.97
N ASP A 31 11.47 -20.34 14.99
CA ASP A 31 12.53 -19.71 15.80
C ASP A 31 13.61 -18.96 14.96
N PHE A 32 13.19 -18.33 13.85
CA PHE A 32 14.08 -17.51 13.06
C PHE A 32 14.42 -16.19 13.75
N GLU A 33 15.63 -15.68 13.52
CA GLU A 33 16.05 -14.33 13.87
C GLU A 33 16.27 -13.50 12.59
N LEU A 34 16.07 -12.19 12.66
CA LEU A 34 16.35 -11.31 11.52
C LEU A 34 17.85 -11.20 11.28
N ALA A 35 18.27 -11.39 10.03
CA ALA A 35 19.63 -11.14 9.58
C ALA A 35 19.86 -9.64 9.32
N GLU A 36 21.05 -9.14 9.62
CA GLU A 36 21.44 -7.75 9.33
C GLU A 36 21.72 -7.52 7.84
N SER A 37 22.12 -8.59 7.11
CA SER A 37 22.40 -8.52 5.67
C SER A 37 21.97 -9.80 4.94
N GLU A 38 21.89 -9.69 3.59
CA GLU A 38 21.53 -10.81 2.72
C GLU A 38 22.52 -11.98 2.83
N GLU A 39 23.80 -11.71 3.11
CA GLU A 39 24.88 -12.70 3.21
C GLU A 39 24.84 -13.52 4.49
N GLN A 40 24.19 -13.02 5.52
CA GLN A 40 24.11 -13.69 6.84
C GLN A 40 22.88 -14.58 6.99
N ALA A 41 22.00 -14.57 5.99
CA ALA A 41 20.72 -15.27 6.06
C ALA A 41 20.85 -16.75 5.70
N ASP A 42 20.04 -17.59 6.35
CA ASP A 42 19.77 -18.98 5.98
C ASP A 42 18.51 -19.07 5.08
N LEU A 43 17.62 -18.07 5.17
CA LEU A 43 16.45 -17.92 4.32
C LEU A 43 16.35 -16.50 3.80
N LEU A 44 16.36 -16.33 2.47
CA LEU A 44 16.11 -15.07 1.78
C LEU A 44 14.69 -15.07 1.23
N ILE A 45 13.88 -14.08 1.60
CA ILE A 45 12.52 -13.92 1.08
C ILE A 45 12.43 -12.63 0.28
N LEU A 46 11.97 -12.72 -0.98
CA LEU A 46 11.60 -11.59 -1.80
C LEU A 46 10.07 -11.50 -1.91
N ASN A 47 9.49 -10.54 -1.22
CA ASN A 47 8.07 -10.22 -1.39
C ASN A 47 7.88 -9.27 -2.57
N THR A 48 7.03 -9.65 -3.53
CA THR A 48 6.98 -9.08 -4.87
C THR A 48 5.65 -8.43 -5.19
N CYS A 49 5.69 -7.39 -6.01
CA CYS A 49 4.52 -6.62 -6.45
C CYS A 49 4.43 -6.63 -7.99
N SER A 50 3.22 -6.72 -8.51
CA SER A 50 2.94 -6.70 -9.97
C SER A 50 2.43 -5.35 -10.49
N ILE A 51 2.35 -4.31 -9.65
CA ILE A 51 1.73 -3.02 -10.02
C ILE A 51 2.58 -2.23 -11.02
N ARG A 52 3.92 -2.30 -10.96
CA ARG A 52 4.84 -1.52 -11.80
C ARG A 52 5.35 -2.33 -12.98
N GLU A 53 5.51 -1.68 -14.15
CA GLU A 53 5.98 -2.31 -15.40
C GLU A 53 7.26 -3.15 -15.24
N LYS A 54 8.24 -2.60 -14.53
CA LYS A 54 9.54 -3.25 -14.31
C LYS A 54 9.59 -4.13 -13.06
N ALA A 55 8.44 -4.41 -12.42
CA ALA A 55 8.45 -5.17 -11.17
C ALA A 55 9.00 -6.58 -11.37
N GLN A 56 8.56 -7.26 -12.43
CA GLN A 56 8.99 -8.62 -12.77
C GLN A 56 10.51 -8.67 -13.06
N GLU A 57 11.04 -7.74 -13.87
CA GLU A 57 12.48 -7.71 -14.15
C GLU A 57 13.31 -7.46 -12.90
N ARG A 58 12.85 -6.60 -11.99
CA ARG A 58 13.52 -6.37 -10.69
C ARG A 58 13.57 -7.63 -9.84
N VAL A 59 12.53 -8.47 -9.89
CA VAL A 59 12.51 -9.77 -9.20
C VAL A 59 13.66 -10.64 -9.72
N PHE A 60 13.77 -10.83 -11.04
CA PHE A 60 14.83 -11.66 -11.62
C PHE A 60 16.24 -11.07 -11.43
N HIS A 61 16.38 -9.75 -11.46
CA HIS A 61 17.65 -9.10 -11.09
C HIS A 61 18.05 -9.39 -9.63
N GLN A 62 17.10 -9.35 -8.71
CA GLN A 62 17.38 -9.67 -7.31
C GLN A 62 17.71 -11.15 -7.11
N ILE A 63 16.97 -12.05 -7.74
CA ILE A 63 17.26 -13.49 -7.74
C ILE A 63 18.68 -13.75 -8.27
N GLY A 64 19.09 -13.07 -9.35
CA GLY A 64 20.43 -13.19 -9.90
C GLY A 64 21.55 -12.78 -8.93
N ARG A 65 21.31 -11.79 -8.06
CA ARG A 65 22.23 -11.45 -6.97
C ARG A 65 22.28 -12.54 -5.90
N TRP A 66 21.13 -13.01 -5.47
CA TRP A 66 21.00 -14.03 -4.43
C TRP A 66 21.53 -15.39 -4.86
N ARG A 67 21.43 -15.72 -6.15
CA ARG A 67 22.09 -16.92 -6.70
C ARG A 67 23.60 -16.94 -6.40
N LYS A 68 24.29 -15.79 -6.51
CA LYS A 68 25.72 -15.69 -6.20
C LYS A 68 26.04 -15.92 -4.72
N ILE A 69 25.10 -15.56 -3.82
CA ILE A 69 25.23 -15.84 -2.38
C ILE A 69 25.02 -17.34 -2.16
N LYS A 70 23.99 -17.92 -2.77
CA LYS A 70 23.69 -19.36 -2.66
C LYS A 70 24.80 -20.25 -3.25
N GLU A 71 25.50 -19.82 -4.30
CA GLU A 71 26.67 -20.53 -4.84
C GLU A 71 27.81 -20.66 -3.80
N LYS A 72 27.90 -19.74 -2.84
CA LYS A 72 28.86 -19.77 -1.73
C LYS A 72 28.33 -20.45 -0.47
N ASN A 73 27.02 -20.47 -0.29
CA ASN A 73 26.32 -21.13 0.81
C ASN A 73 25.18 -21.99 0.23
N PRO A 74 25.45 -23.25 -0.15
CA PRO A 74 24.44 -24.14 -0.78
C PRO A 74 23.22 -24.44 0.10
N ASP A 75 23.34 -24.33 1.44
CA ASP A 75 22.24 -24.57 2.38
C ASP A 75 21.24 -23.42 2.42
N LEU A 76 21.61 -22.24 1.91
CA LEU A 76 20.74 -21.07 1.79
C LEU A 76 19.49 -21.39 0.98
N LYS A 77 18.32 -21.05 1.51
CA LYS A 77 17.04 -21.15 0.78
C LYS A 77 16.60 -19.78 0.27
N ILE A 78 16.05 -19.77 -0.94
CA ILE A 78 15.50 -18.57 -1.60
C ILE A 78 14.00 -18.77 -1.82
N ALA A 79 13.19 -17.90 -1.20
CA ALA A 79 11.75 -17.91 -1.32
C ALA A 79 11.24 -16.64 -2.05
N ILE A 80 10.32 -16.82 -2.99
CA ILE A 80 9.69 -15.73 -3.74
C ILE A 80 8.21 -15.70 -3.43
N GLY A 81 7.77 -14.61 -2.78
CA GLY A 81 6.37 -14.41 -2.39
C GLY A 81 5.70 -13.25 -3.12
N GLY A 82 4.38 -13.11 -2.95
CA GLY A 82 3.61 -11.95 -3.38
C GLY A 82 3.02 -12.03 -4.77
N CYS A 83 2.62 -10.85 -5.33
CA CYS A 83 1.80 -10.80 -6.54
C CYS A 83 2.49 -11.31 -7.81
N VAL A 84 3.82 -11.09 -7.98
CA VAL A 84 4.55 -11.66 -9.12
C VAL A 84 4.67 -13.18 -8.96
N ALA A 85 4.85 -13.68 -7.73
CA ALA A 85 4.87 -15.11 -7.46
C ALA A 85 3.53 -15.77 -7.87
N SER A 86 2.38 -15.19 -7.49
CA SER A 86 1.06 -15.66 -7.94
C SER A 86 0.87 -15.59 -9.44
N GLN A 87 1.43 -14.57 -10.11
CA GLN A 87 1.26 -14.37 -11.55
C GLN A 87 2.09 -15.37 -12.37
N GLU A 88 3.33 -15.61 -11.95
CA GLU A 88 4.31 -16.40 -12.74
C GLU A 88 4.40 -17.86 -12.31
N GLY A 89 4.14 -18.17 -11.04
CA GLY A 89 4.12 -19.53 -10.51
C GLY A 89 5.40 -20.32 -10.80
N ASP A 90 5.24 -21.49 -11.39
CA ASP A 90 6.31 -22.41 -11.78
C ASP A 90 7.33 -21.84 -12.79
N LYS A 91 6.93 -20.81 -13.55
CA LYS A 91 7.83 -20.13 -14.50
C LYS A 91 9.00 -19.45 -13.78
N ILE A 92 8.82 -19.06 -12.50
CA ILE A 92 9.91 -18.49 -11.71
C ILE A 92 11.03 -19.48 -11.56
N ILE A 93 10.72 -20.72 -11.12
CA ILE A 93 11.72 -21.78 -10.92
C ILE A 93 12.34 -22.20 -12.25
N LYS A 94 11.53 -22.35 -13.32
CA LYS A 94 12.05 -22.68 -14.66
C LYS A 94 13.06 -21.64 -15.17
N ARG A 95 12.83 -20.33 -14.92
CA ARG A 95 13.73 -19.24 -15.32
C ARG A 95 14.90 -19.04 -14.34
N ALA A 96 14.70 -19.36 -13.08
CA ALA A 96 15.67 -19.18 -11.99
C ALA A 96 15.71 -20.42 -11.08
N PRO A 97 16.45 -21.49 -11.46
CA PRO A 97 16.50 -22.76 -10.71
C PRO A 97 17.08 -22.65 -9.29
N SER A 98 17.70 -21.52 -8.95
CA SER A 98 18.20 -21.24 -7.59
C SER A 98 17.09 -20.94 -6.58
N VAL A 99 15.84 -20.76 -7.03
CA VAL A 99 14.68 -20.51 -6.17
C VAL A 99 14.15 -21.81 -5.65
N ASP A 100 13.94 -21.90 -4.33
CA ASP A 100 13.48 -23.09 -3.64
C ASP A 100 11.98 -23.10 -3.36
N ILE A 101 11.41 -21.92 -3.05
CA ILE A 101 10.01 -21.77 -2.62
C ILE A 101 9.34 -20.65 -3.40
N VAL A 102 8.13 -20.90 -3.91
CA VAL A 102 7.27 -19.88 -4.56
C VAL A 102 5.90 -19.92 -3.91
N PHE A 103 5.43 -18.80 -3.39
CA PHE A 103 4.12 -18.73 -2.72
C PHE A 103 3.36 -17.44 -3.02
N GLY A 104 2.03 -17.57 -3.04
CA GLY A 104 1.14 -16.42 -3.27
C GLY A 104 0.89 -15.59 -2.01
N PRO A 105 0.30 -14.38 -2.13
CA PRO A 105 -0.11 -13.59 -0.97
C PRO A 105 -1.14 -14.31 -0.11
N GLN A 106 -1.97 -15.18 -0.71
CA GLN A 106 -3.02 -15.92 -0.03
C GLN A 106 -2.51 -17.14 0.75
N THR A 107 -1.30 -17.60 0.44
CA THR A 107 -0.68 -18.80 1.05
C THR A 107 0.52 -18.45 1.94
N LEU A 108 0.71 -17.17 2.28
CA LEU A 108 1.82 -16.75 3.14
C LEU A 108 1.83 -17.44 4.52
N HIS A 109 0.66 -17.81 5.04
CA HIS A 109 0.51 -18.52 6.32
C HIS A 109 1.08 -19.94 6.27
N LYS A 110 1.24 -20.53 5.09
CA LYS A 110 1.85 -21.84 4.87
C LYS A 110 3.37 -21.79 4.68
N LEU A 111 3.97 -20.61 4.72
CA LEU A 111 5.41 -20.42 4.50
C LEU A 111 6.28 -21.28 5.45
N PRO A 112 5.98 -21.43 6.75
CA PRO A 112 6.71 -22.36 7.63
C PRO A 112 6.65 -23.81 7.14
N ASP A 113 5.47 -24.29 6.73
CA ASP A 113 5.30 -25.65 6.24
C ASP A 113 6.07 -25.88 4.93
N LEU A 114 5.98 -24.95 3.97
CA LEU A 114 6.73 -24.99 2.71
C LEU A 114 8.24 -24.97 2.94
N TYR A 115 8.71 -24.22 3.94
CA TYR A 115 10.11 -24.21 4.33
C TYR A 115 10.54 -25.59 4.88
N ASN A 116 9.76 -26.16 5.79
CA ASN A 116 10.04 -27.47 6.39
C ASN A 116 9.98 -28.61 5.37
N GLU A 117 9.06 -28.55 4.42
CA GLU A 117 8.99 -29.51 3.31
C GLU A 117 10.24 -29.43 2.43
N LYS A 118 10.72 -28.21 2.11
CA LYS A 118 11.97 -28.02 1.36
C LYS A 118 13.20 -28.53 2.11
N GLU A 119 13.23 -28.42 3.43
CA GLU A 119 14.32 -28.97 4.27
C GLU A 119 14.33 -30.51 4.31
N ARG A 120 13.15 -31.14 4.18
CA ARG A 120 13.01 -32.62 4.21
C ARG A 120 13.19 -33.27 2.85
N SER A 121 12.76 -32.58 1.79
CA SER A 121 12.86 -33.03 0.41
C SER A 121 13.68 -32.02 -0.37
N ASP A 122 14.48 -32.48 -1.33
CA ASP A 122 15.23 -31.55 -2.19
C ASP A 122 14.34 -30.94 -3.29
N GLU A 123 13.04 -31.22 -3.28
CA GLU A 123 12.08 -30.72 -4.25
C GLU A 123 11.70 -29.24 -3.97
N ASN A 124 11.56 -28.46 -5.03
CA ASN A 124 11.10 -27.08 -4.93
C ASN A 124 9.63 -27.01 -4.55
N GLN A 125 9.26 -26.09 -3.66
CA GLN A 125 7.91 -25.95 -3.13
C GLN A 125 7.17 -24.82 -3.84
N ILE A 126 5.93 -25.06 -4.26
CA ILE A 126 5.09 -24.05 -4.92
C ILE A 126 3.68 -24.11 -4.35
N ASP A 127 3.21 -23.00 -3.73
CA ASP A 127 1.80 -22.83 -3.40
C ASP A 127 1.32 -21.41 -3.75
N ILE A 128 0.63 -21.30 -4.86
CA ILE A 128 -0.01 -20.07 -5.34
C ILE A 128 -1.54 -20.21 -5.38
N SER A 129 -2.09 -21.13 -4.61
CA SER A 129 -3.52 -21.37 -4.51
C SER A 129 -4.28 -20.21 -3.87
N PHE A 130 -5.59 -20.21 -3.99
CA PHE A 130 -6.48 -19.23 -3.39
C PHE A 130 -7.42 -19.92 -2.39
N PRO A 131 -6.93 -20.27 -1.19
CA PRO A 131 -7.79 -20.83 -0.16
C PRO A 131 -8.85 -19.80 0.26
N LYS A 132 -10.05 -20.24 0.57
CA LYS A 132 -11.08 -19.36 1.12
C LYS A 132 -10.83 -19.15 2.61
N LEU A 133 -10.67 -17.90 3.06
CA LEU A 133 -10.61 -17.46 4.47
C LEU A 133 -9.37 -17.87 5.30
N GLU A 134 -8.70 -18.97 4.99
CA GLU A 134 -7.60 -19.53 5.83
C GLU A 134 -6.49 -18.56 6.20
N LYS A 135 -6.14 -17.58 5.33
CA LYS A 135 -5.04 -16.66 5.59
C LYS A 135 -5.21 -15.85 6.87
N PHE A 136 -6.40 -15.30 7.08
CA PHE A 136 -6.66 -14.42 8.23
C PHE A 136 -6.81 -15.20 9.54
N ASP A 137 -7.28 -16.45 9.46
CA ASP A 137 -7.48 -17.32 10.63
C ASP A 137 -6.16 -17.81 11.23
N HIS A 138 -5.05 -17.79 10.45
CA HIS A 138 -3.73 -18.27 10.83
C HIS A 138 -2.68 -17.17 11.05
N LEU A 139 -3.10 -15.91 11.15
CA LEU A 139 -2.19 -14.81 11.46
C LEU A 139 -1.79 -14.87 12.94
N VAL A 140 -0.50 -14.75 13.18
CA VAL A 140 0.09 -14.64 14.52
C VAL A 140 -0.22 -13.28 15.17
N SER A 141 0.01 -13.18 16.48
CA SER A 141 -0.20 -11.93 17.22
C SER A 141 0.55 -10.76 16.56
N PRO A 142 -0.11 -9.60 16.37
CA PRO A 142 0.51 -8.46 15.71
C PRO A 142 1.60 -7.84 16.58
N LYS A 143 2.65 -7.32 15.92
CA LYS A 143 3.70 -6.51 16.54
C LYS A 143 3.68 -5.10 15.98
N ALA A 144 3.77 -4.09 16.85
CA ALA A 144 3.88 -2.70 16.42
C ALA A 144 5.34 -2.36 16.10
N GLU A 145 5.65 -2.10 14.82
CA GLU A 145 6.97 -1.66 14.37
C GLU A 145 7.12 -0.13 14.38
N GLY A 146 6.46 0.54 15.31
CA GLY A 146 6.48 1.99 15.44
C GLY A 146 5.10 2.60 15.69
N PRO A 147 5.01 3.94 15.71
CA PRO A 147 3.78 4.64 16.08
C PRO A 147 2.68 4.63 15.00
N SER A 148 2.99 4.27 13.76
CA SER A 148 2.02 4.12 12.67
C SER A 148 2.11 2.72 12.11
N VAL A 149 1.00 1.98 12.11
CA VAL A 149 0.96 0.56 11.75
C VAL A 149 -0.12 0.27 10.71
N PHE A 150 0.14 -0.73 9.88
CA PHE A 150 -0.81 -1.22 8.89
C PHE A 150 -1.68 -2.33 9.45
N VAL A 151 -2.99 -2.29 9.14
CA VAL A 151 -3.94 -3.35 9.46
C VAL A 151 -4.71 -3.70 8.20
N SER A 152 -4.49 -4.90 7.66
CA SER A 152 -5.27 -5.40 6.54
C SER A 152 -6.67 -5.78 7.01
N ILE A 153 -7.70 -5.16 6.44
CA ILE A 153 -9.10 -5.40 6.80
C ILE A 153 -9.82 -6.27 5.77
N MET A 154 -9.25 -6.35 4.56
CA MET A 154 -9.79 -7.17 3.48
C MET A 154 -8.72 -7.47 2.43
N GLU A 155 -8.92 -8.51 1.66
CA GLU A 155 -8.12 -8.84 0.49
C GLU A 155 -8.96 -9.16 -0.75
N GLY A 156 -8.27 -9.10 -1.92
CA GLY A 156 -8.90 -9.34 -3.21
C GLY A 156 -9.78 -8.21 -3.71
N CYS A 157 -10.28 -8.34 -4.94
CA CYS A 157 -11.15 -7.32 -5.54
C CYS A 157 -12.04 -7.91 -6.61
N ASN A 158 -13.35 -7.59 -6.54
CA ASN A 158 -14.36 -8.04 -7.50
C ASN A 158 -14.76 -6.98 -8.54
N LYS A 159 -13.95 -5.91 -8.72
CA LYS A 159 -14.31 -4.84 -9.66
C LYS A 159 -13.98 -5.18 -11.12
N TYR A 160 -13.00 -6.05 -11.35
CA TYR A 160 -12.59 -6.51 -12.67
C TYR A 160 -12.32 -5.36 -13.65
N CYS A 161 -11.68 -4.27 -13.17
CA CYS A 161 -11.20 -3.20 -14.05
C CYS A 161 -10.34 -3.81 -15.15
N SER A 162 -10.50 -3.36 -16.41
CA SER A 162 -9.92 -4.03 -17.58
C SER A 162 -8.39 -4.15 -17.57
N PHE A 163 -7.70 -3.26 -16.85
CA PHE A 163 -6.23 -3.22 -16.72
C PHE A 163 -5.69 -3.93 -15.47
N CYS A 164 -6.57 -4.33 -14.54
CA CYS A 164 -6.14 -4.69 -13.20
C CYS A 164 -5.95 -6.20 -13.03
N VAL A 165 -4.78 -6.59 -12.53
CA VAL A 165 -4.40 -7.98 -12.30
C VAL A 165 -4.78 -8.48 -10.90
N VAL A 166 -5.24 -7.62 -10.00
CA VAL A 166 -5.55 -7.97 -8.60
C VAL A 166 -6.46 -9.18 -8.45
N PRO A 167 -7.58 -9.33 -9.20
CA PRO A 167 -8.42 -10.53 -9.09
C PRO A 167 -7.68 -11.84 -9.42
N LYS A 168 -6.59 -11.76 -10.19
CA LYS A 168 -5.76 -12.91 -10.59
C LYS A 168 -4.59 -13.19 -9.64
N THR A 169 -4.19 -12.20 -8.83
CA THR A 169 -3.03 -12.33 -7.95
C THR A 169 -3.40 -12.35 -6.47
N ARG A 170 -4.53 -11.75 -6.08
CA ARG A 170 -5.04 -11.72 -4.71
C ARG A 170 -6.44 -12.32 -4.56
N GLY A 171 -7.06 -12.75 -5.66
CA GLY A 171 -8.34 -13.44 -5.64
C GLY A 171 -9.56 -12.54 -5.47
N HIS A 172 -10.68 -13.18 -5.09
CA HIS A 172 -11.93 -12.51 -4.80
C HIS A 172 -11.89 -11.69 -3.51
N GLU A 173 -12.79 -10.72 -3.39
CA GLU A 173 -12.96 -9.93 -2.17
C GLU A 173 -13.34 -10.81 -0.97
N VAL A 174 -12.52 -10.74 0.08
CA VAL A 174 -12.78 -11.35 1.38
C VAL A 174 -12.53 -10.29 2.45
N SER A 175 -13.54 -9.96 3.23
CA SER A 175 -13.43 -9.08 4.41
C SER A 175 -13.13 -9.92 5.65
N ARG A 176 -12.26 -9.38 6.51
CA ARG A 176 -11.98 -9.97 7.82
C ARG A 176 -13.16 -9.78 8.77
N ASP A 177 -13.19 -10.58 9.82
CA ASP A 177 -14.12 -10.39 10.93
C ASP A 177 -13.87 -9.04 11.61
N PHE A 178 -14.96 -8.36 11.92
CA PHE A 178 -14.94 -7.02 12.49
C PHE A 178 -14.27 -7.00 13.89
N LYS A 179 -14.59 -8.00 14.71
CA LYS A 179 -14.05 -8.12 16.06
C LYS A 179 -12.56 -8.42 16.05
N ASP A 180 -12.10 -9.25 15.12
CA ASP A 180 -10.69 -9.60 15.00
C ASP A 180 -9.84 -8.39 14.59
N ILE A 181 -10.38 -7.53 13.72
CA ILE A 181 -9.72 -6.27 13.36
C ILE A 181 -9.60 -5.36 14.59
N LEU A 182 -10.67 -5.16 15.36
CA LEU A 182 -10.64 -4.31 16.55
C LEU A 182 -9.70 -4.87 17.63
N ASN A 183 -9.68 -6.19 17.80
CA ASN A 183 -8.74 -6.86 18.71
C ASN A 183 -7.28 -6.65 18.28
N GLU A 184 -6.99 -6.71 16.97
CA GLU A 184 -5.65 -6.42 16.45
C GLU A 184 -5.28 -4.96 16.69
N VAL A 185 -6.19 -4.02 16.42
CA VAL A 185 -5.97 -2.58 16.67
C VAL A 185 -5.69 -2.31 18.14
N SER A 186 -6.48 -2.90 19.06
CA SER A 186 -6.26 -2.75 20.51
C SER A 186 -4.88 -3.25 20.93
N LYS A 187 -4.48 -4.46 20.50
CA LYS A 187 -3.16 -5.01 20.81
C LYS A 187 -2.01 -4.14 20.29
N LEU A 188 -2.18 -3.53 19.12
CA LEU A 188 -1.18 -2.63 18.55
C LEU A 188 -1.12 -1.29 19.31
N ALA A 189 -2.27 -0.77 19.73
CA ALA A 189 -2.36 0.43 20.58
C ALA A 189 -1.65 0.25 21.93
N ASP A 190 -1.84 -0.92 22.57
CA ASP A 190 -1.16 -1.31 23.82
C ASP A 190 0.36 -1.37 23.65
N GLN A 191 0.84 -1.68 22.45
CA GLN A 191 2.28 -1.71 22.09
C GLN A 191 2.85 -0.35 21.67
N GLY A 192 2.04 0.71 21.69
CA GLY A 192 2.48 2.07 21.40
C GLY A 192 2.11 2.60 20.00
N ALA A 193 1.31 1.90 19.23
CA ALA A 193 0.74 2.46 18.00
C ALA A 193 -0.21 3.64 18.35
N ARG A 194 -0.15 4.69 17.54
CA ARG A 194 -0.98 5.89 17.64
C ARG A 194 -1.78 6.15 16.36
N GLU A 195 -1.26 5.68 15.23
CA GLU A 195 -1.92 5.79 13.94
C GLU A 195 -2.14 4.40 13.35
N ILE A 196 -3.40 4.11 12.98
CA ILE A 196 -3.78 2.89 12.26
C ILE A 196 -4.05 3.25 10.80
N HIS A 197 -3.48 2.45 9.90
CA HIS A 197 -3.74 2.57 8.48
C HIS A 197 -4.44 1.31 7.98
N PHE A 198 -5.74 1.39 7.73
CA PHE A 198 -6.53 0.29 7.18
C PHE A 198 -6.18 0.04 5.71
N LEU A 199 -5.84 -1.21 5.39
CA LEU A 199 -5.42 -1.64 4.07
C LEU A 199 -6.38 -2.65 3.46
N GLY A 200 -6.46 -2.60 2.12
CA GLY A 200 -7.19 -3.54 1.29
C GLY A 200 -7.02 -3.19 -0.18
N GLN A 201 -7.61 -3.96 -1.10
CA GLN A 201 -7.59 -3.64 -2.53
C GLN A 201 -8.85 -2.87 -2.97
N ASN A 202 -9.84 -2.78 -2.10
CA ASN A 202 -11.07 -2.00 -2.28
C ASN A 202 -11.67 -1.71 -0.90
N VAL A 203 -10.89 -1.00 -0.06
CA VAL A 203 -11.10 -0.87 1.39
C VAL A 203 -12.48 -0.32 1.75
N ASN A 204 -13.02 0.59 0.95
CA ASN A 204 -14.33 1.17 1.16
C ASN A 204 -15.52 0.26 0.76
N ASN A 205 -15.25 -0.95 0.25
CA ASN A 205 -16.26 -2.02 0.11
C ASN A 205 -16.16 -3.08 1.22
N PHE A 206 -15.46 -2.79 2.31
CA PHE A 206 -15.39 -3.66 3.48
C PHE A 206 -16.81 -4.03 3.99
N LYS A 207 -16.99 -5.31 4.33
CA LYS A 207 -18.27 -5.89 4.79
C LYS A 207 -18.02 -6.93 5.89
N GLY A 208 -17.34 -6.52 6.95
CA GLY A 208 -17.15 -7.37 8.13
C GLY A 208 -18.46 -7.64 8.88
N MET A 209 -18.50 -8.72 9.64
CA MET A 209 -19.64 -9.02 10.52
C MET A 209 -19.47 -8.30 11.86
N HIS A 210 -20.50 -7.54 12.28
CA HIS A 210 -20.56 -6.87 13.57
C HIS A 210 -21.92 -7.14 14.22
N ASN A 211 -21.93 -7.74 15.40
CA ASN A 211 -23.15 -8.11 16.13
C ASN A 211 -24.16 -8.91 15.30
N GLY A 212 -23.66 -9.81 14.43
CA GLY A 212 -24.49 -10.66 13.57
C GLY A 212 -24.96 -10.02 12.27
N GLU A 213 -24.64 -8.75 12.02
CA GLU A 213 -25.00 -8.00 10.81
C GLU A 213 -23.78 -7.57 10.01
N LYS A 214 -23.95 -7.37 8.69
CA LYS A 214 -22.88 -6.80 7.84
C LYS A 214 -22.67 -5.34 8.16
N SER A 215 -21.43 -4.98 8.41
CA SER A 215 -21.03 -3.64 8.76
C SER A 215 -20.11 -3.02 7.71
N SER A 216 -19.99 -1.68 7.69
CA SER A 216 -19.22 -0.91 6.73
C SER A 216 -17.86 -0.47 7.28
N LEU A 217 -17.00 0.05 6.38
CA LEU A 217 -15.75 0.71 6.79
C LEU A 217 -16.02 1.91 7.70
N ALA A 218 -17.07 2.70 7.43
CA ALA A 218 -17.43 3.84 8.29
C ALA A 218 -17.65 3.39 9.75
N LYS A 219 -18.43 2.31 9.94
CA LYS A 219 -18.63 1.76 11.28
C LYS A 219 -17.36 1.21 11.91
N LEU A 220 -16.48 0.58 11.12
CA LEU A 220 -15.19 0.12 11.62
C LEU A 220 -14.31 1.30 12.10
N ILE A 221 -14.30 2.41 11.38
CA ILE A 221 -13.58 3.63 11.76
C ILE A 221 -14.15 4.19 13.06
N GLU A 222 -15.49 4.31 13.19
CA GLU A 222 -16.13 4.77 14.41
C GLU A 222 -15.76 3.93 15.65
N GLU A 223 -15.73 2.60 15.51
CA GLU A 223 -15.38 1.73 16.64
C GLU A 223 -13.86 1.73 16.93
N ALA A 224 -13.03 1.79 15.90
CA ALA A 224 -11.57 1.87 16.07
C ALA A 224 -11.13 3.19 16.75
N ALA A 225 -11.82 4.30 16.47
CA ALA A 225 -11.56 5.59 17.10
C ALA A 225 -11.85 5.62 18.60
N LYS A 226 -12.64 4.66 19.12
CA LYS A 226 -12.91 4.54 20.57
C LYS A 226 -11.81 3.80 21.32
N ILE A 227 -10.87 3.16 20.61
CA ILE A 227 -9.77 2.43 21.24
C ILE A 227 -8.78 3.44 21.81
N GLU A 228 -8.50 3.30 23.10
CA GLU A 228 -7.57 4.17 23.82
C GLU A 228 -6.20 4.21 23.12
N ASN A 229 -5.59 5.39 23.09
CA ASN A 229 -4.30 5.67 22.43
C ASN A 229 -4.31 5.66 20.89
N ILE A 230 -5.41 5.36 20.20
CA ILE A 230 -5.53 5.60 18.77
C ILE A 230 -5.91 7.05 18.52
N GLU A 231 -5.00 7.81 17.95
CA GLU A 231 -5.13 9.25 17.73
C GLU A 231 -5.31 9.61 16.27
N ARG A 232 -4.98 8.65 15.33
CA ARG A 232 -5.15 8.82 13.90
C ARG A 232 -5.58 7.54 13.23
N ILE A 233 -6.51 7.68 12.29
CA ILE A 233 -6.97 6.60 11.43
C ILE A 233 -6.81 7.04 9.97
N ARG A 234 -6.26 6.15 9.14
CA ARG A 234 -6.14 6.28 7.68
C ARG A 234 -6.68 5.05 7.00
N PHE A 235 -7.04 5.19 5.76
CA PHE A 235 -7.30 4.06 4.86
C PHE A 235 -6.82 4.36 3.44
N THR A 236 -6.51 3.32 2.68
CA THR A 236 -5.97 3.47 1.32
C THR A 236 -6.60 2.45 0.39
N THR A 237 -6.62 2.78 -0.91
CA THR A 237 -7.16 1.95 -1.99
C THR A 237 -8.69 1.92 -2.00
N SER A 238 -9.28 3.11 -2.16
CA SER A 238 -10.72 3.28 -2.32
C SER A 238 -11.13 3.24 -3.79
N HIS A 239 -12.33 2.72 -4.05
CA HIS A 239 -12.95 2.80 -5.37
C HIS A 239 -14.07 3.84 -5.33
N PRO A 240 -14.09 4.88 -6.19
CA PRO A 240 -15.07 5.96 -6.14
C PRO A 240 -16.53 5.48 -6.14
N HIS A 241 -16.83 4.42 -6.91
CA HIS A 241 -18.18 3.84 -6.97
C HIS A 241 -18.70 3.27 -5.64
N GLU A 242 -17.81 2.85 -4.74
CA GLU A 242 -18.17 2.26 -3.44
C GLU A 242 -18.04 3.26 -2.28
N PHE A 243 -17.77 4.52 -2.58
CA PHE A 243 -17.69 5.55 -1.55
C PHE A 243 -19.11 6.03 -1.21
N LYS A 244 -19.68 5.45 -0.16
CA LYS A 244 -21.07 5.66 0.25
C LYS A 244 -21.21 6.85 1.19
N GLU A 245 -22.45 7.26 1.44
CA GLU A 245 -22.78 8.40 2.28
C GLU A 245 -22.27 8.23 3.73
N ASP A 246 -22.42 7.04 4.31
CA ASP A 246 -21.92 6.74 5.64
C ASP A 246 -20.42 7.01 5.79
N LEU A 247 -19.62 6.76 4.71
CA LEU A 247 -18.20 7.04 4.69
C LEU A 247 -17.89 8.54 4.47
N VAL A 248 -18.79 9.31 3.85
CA VAL A 248 -18.68 10.78 3.80
C VAL A 248 -18.97 11.35 5.20
N GLU A 249 -20.05 10.91 5.84
CA GLU A 249 -20.47 11.38 7.16
C GLU A 249 -19.42 11.09 8.25
N VAL A 250 -18.70 9.97 8.15
CA VAL A 250 -17.70 9.63 9.18
C VAL A 250 -16.54 10.63 9.26
N TYR A 251 -16.27 11.34 8.16
CA TYR A 251 -15.29 12.45 8.19
C TYR A 251 -15.75 13.63 9.07
N ASP A 252 -17.04 13.86 9.21
CA ASP A 252 -17.58 14.86 10.13
C ASP A 252 -17.59 14.36 11.58
N LYS A 253 -17.92 13.07 11.77
CA LYS A 253 -18.17 12.47 13.08
C LYS A 253 -16.90 12.05 13.85
N VAL A 254 -15.82 11.69 13.12
CA VAL A 254 -14.62 11.09 13.72
C VAL A 254 -13.40 11.97 13.47
N PRO A 255 -12.98 12.77 14.49
CA PRO A 255 -11.83 13.66 14.35
C PRO A 255 -10.49 12.92 14.14
N GLU A 256 -10.36 11.69 14.63
CA GLU A 256 -9.20 10.84 14.45
C GLU A 256 -9.00 10.41 12.98
N LEU A 257 -10.08 10.41 12.17
CA LEU A 257 -9.98 10.16 10.75
C LEU A 257 -9.32 11.36 10.07
N VAL A 258 -8.15 11.14 9.47
CA VAL A 258 -7.31 12.20 8.92
C VAL A 258 -7.97 12.92 7.73
N SER A 259 -7.68 14.21 7.56
CA SER A 259 -8.18 15.04 6.44
C SER A 259 -7.43 14.76 5.14
N HIS A 260 -7.32 13.49 4.78
CA HIS A 260 -6.71 13.02 3.54
C HIS A 260 -7.42 11.75 3.06
N VAL A 261 -7.70 11.68 1.75
CA VAL A 261 -8.23 10.48 1.12
C VAL A 261 -7.50 10.17 -0.19
N HIS A 262 -7.10 8.90 -0.34
CA HIS A 262 -6.61 8.39 -1.61
C HIS A 262 -7.77 7.81 -2.41
N LEU A 263 -8.13 8.47 -3.52
CA LEU A 263 -9.31 8.15 -4.33
C LEU A 263 -8.91 8.02 -5.82
N PRO A 264 -8.42 6.85 -6.24
CA PRO A 264 -7.92 6.59 -7.59
C PRO A 264 -8.96 6.80 -8.68
N ILE A 265 -8.84 7.86 -9.48
CA ILE A 265 -9.70 8.15 -10.62
C ILE A 265 -9.29 7.37 -11.87
N GLN A 266 -8.00 7.21 -12.11
CA GLN A 266 -7.31 6.57 -13.24
C GLN A 266 -7.29 7.40 -14.54
N SER A 267 -8.40 8.03 -14.95
CA SER A 267 -8.51 8.91 -16.12
C SER A 267 -9.60 9.97 -15.89
N GLY A 268 -9.47 11.12 -16.48
CA GLY A 268 -10.48 12.18 -16.49
C GLY A 268 -11.47 12.10 -17.66
N SER A 269 -11.35 11.10 -18.54
CA SER A 269 -12.26 10.90 -19.67
C SER A 269 -13.29 9.80 -19.37
N ASP A 270 -14.57 10.11 -19.50
CA ASP A 270 -15.66 9.13 -19.35
C ASP A 270 -15.54 7.98 -20.33
N ARG A 271 -15.07 8.25 -21.56
CA ARG A 271 -14.83 7.23 -22.57
C ARG A 271 -13.78 6.24 -22.13
N ILE A 272 -12.66 6.73 -21.60
CA ILE A 272 -11.57 5.87 -21.07
C ILE A 272 -12.01 5.17 -19.79
N LEU A 273 -12.71 5.83 -18.88
CA LEU A 273 -13.25 5.18 -17.68
C LEU A 273 -14.20 4.02 -18.03
N LYS A 274 -15.01 4.16 -19.07
CA LYS A 274 -15.86 3.07 -19.58
C LYS A 274 -15.03 1.90 -20.13
N LEU A 275 -13.97 2.16 -20.91
CA LEU A 275 -13.04 1.13 -21.39
C LEU A 275 -12.30 0.46 -20.25
N MET A 276 -11.93 1.21 -19.21
CA MET A 276 -11.33 0.72 -17.97
C MET A 276 -12.33 -0.05 -17.07
N ARG A 277 -13.63 -0.07 -17.38
CA ARG A 277 -14.72 -0.67 -16.58
C ARG A 277 -14.85 -0.07 -15.18
N ARG A 278 -14.68 1.26 -15.05
CA ARG A 278 -14.69 1.93 -13.74
C ARG A 278 -16.07 2.15 -13.12
N ARG A 279 -17.18 1.97 -13.86
CA ARG A 279 -18.59 2.02 -13.39
C ARG A 279 -19.03 3.36 -12.77
N TYR A 280 -18.30 4.45 -13.03
CA TYR A 280 -18.66 5.84 -12.71
C TYR A 280 -18.18 6.75 -13.85
N ASN A 281 -18.71 7.97 -13.88
CA ASN A 281 -18.30 9.03 -14.77
C ASN A 281 -17.70 10.21 -13.98
N ILE A 282 -17.19 11.20 -14.67
CA ILE A 282 -16.54 12.36 -14.06
C ILE A 282 -17.50 13.16 -13.19
N ASP A 283 -18.75 13.38 -13.64
CA ASP A 283 -19.75 14.10 -12.84
C ASP A 283 -19.96 13.47 -11.45
N LYS A 284 -20.08 12.14 -11.38
CA LYS A 284 -20.22 11.42 -10.11
C LYS A 284 -18.97 11.51 -9.24
N TYR A 285 -17.80 11.53 -9.87
CA TYR A 285 -16.54 11.68 -9.15
C TYR A 285 -16.44 13.09 -8.56
N MET A 286 -16.76 14.13 -9.33
CA MET A 286 -16.75 15.51 -8.88
C MET A 286 -17.79 15.81 -7.80
N ASP A 287 -19.00 15.21 -7.93
CA ASP A 287 -20.03 15.27 -6.88
C ASP A 287 -19.50 14.67 -5.55
N LEU A 288 -18.86 13.50 -5.62
CA LEU A 288 -18.24 12.87 -4.42
C LEU A 288 -17.17 13.78 -3.79
N ILE A 289 -16.27 14.36 -4.59
CA ILE A 289 -15.27 15.32 -4.11
C ILE A 289 -15.95 16.51 -3.40
N SER A 290 -16.99 17.07 -4.01
CA SER A 290 -17.76 18.19 -3.45
C SER A 290 -18.40 17.83 -2.10
N ARG A 291 -19.04 16.66 -2.00
CA ARG A 291 -19.65 16.18 -0.74
C ARG A 291 -18.61 15.98 0.36
N ILE A 292 -17.47 15.38 0.06
CA ILE A 292 -16.39 15.23 1.05
C ILE A 292 -15.86 16.60 1.50
N LYS A 293 -15.66 17.54 0.56
CA LYS A 293 -15.22 18.91 0.90
C LYS A 293 -16.27 19.69 1.71
N SER A 294 -17.56 19.40 1.54
CA SER A 294 -18.62 20.09 2.29
C SER A 294 -18.62 19.74 3.78
N VAL A 295 -18.25 18.48 4.12
CA VAL A 295 -18.15 18.04 5.53
C VAL A 295 -16.77 18.33 6.14
N ARG A 296 -15.70 18.33 5.31
CA ARG A 296 -14.33 18.63 5.76
C ARG A 296 -13.59 19.49 4.72
N PRO A 297 -13.70 20.82 4.80
CA PRO A 297 -13.19 21.76 3.78
C PRO A 297 -11.67 21.66 3.54
N GLU A 298 -10.88 21.33 4.55
CA GLU A 298 -9.42 21.17 4.47
C GLU A 298 -8.96 19.81 3.89
N MET A 299 -9.90 18.98 3.41
CA MET A 299 -9.60 17.67 2.85
C MET A 299 -8.59 17.76 1.69
N SER A 300 -7.53 16.96 1.78
CA SER A 300 -6.62 16.73 0.68
C SER A 300 -6.94 15.42 -0.05
N PHE A 301 -6.85 15.45 -1.38
CA PHE A 301 -7.13 14.32 -2.24
C PHE A 301 -5.86 13.88 -2.94
N SER A 302 -5.58 12.58 -2.92
CA SER A 302 -4.58 11.97 -3.77
C SER A 302 -5.23 10.94 -4.70
N SER A 303 -4.57 10.65 -5.81
CA SER A 303 -5.14 9.77 -6.84
C SER A 303 -4.05 8.97 -7.56
N ASP A 304 -4.49 7.96 -8.32
CA ASP A 304 -3.69 7.28 -9.33
C ASP A 304 -4.17 7.66 -10.72
N PHE A 305 -3.22 7.81 -11.66
CA PHE A 305 -3.48 8.11 -13.05
C PHE A 305 -2.75 7.13 -13.97
N ILE A 306 -3.44 6.67 -15.01
CA ILE A 306 -2.87 5.85 -16.08
C ILE A 306 -2.98 6.64 -17.38
N VAL A 307 -1.85 6.95 -18.01
CA VAL A 307 -1.78 7.62 -19.32
C VAL A 307 -1.44 6.62 -20.42
N GLY A 308 -1.90 6.92 -21.65
CA GLY A 308 -1.66 6.06 -22.79
C GLY A 308 -2.36 4.71 -22.67
N PHE A 309 -3.56 4.70 -22.10
CA PHE A 309 -4.44 3.53 -22.14
C PHE A 309 -4.82 3.24 -23.61
N PRO A 310 -4.99 1.96 -24.02
CA PRO A 310 -5.40 1.65 -25.40
C PRO A 310 -6.60 2.46 -25.86
N GLY A 311 -6.45 3.15 -27.00
CA GLY A 311 -7.44 4.04 -27.57
C GLY A 311 -7.55 5.42 -26.93
N GLU A 312 -6.66 5.82 -25.99
CA GLU A 312 -6.67 7.16 -25.40
C GLU A 312 -6.28 8.21 -26.45
N THR A 313 -7.18 9.17 -26.73
CA THR A 313 -6.93 10.29 -27.66
C THR A 313 -6.27 11.48 -26.96
N LYS A 314 -5.95 12.55 -27.71
CA LYS A 314 -5.43 13.79 -27.12
C LYS A 314 -6.51 14.52 -26.32
N GLU A 315 -7.76 14.42 -26.75
CA GLU A 315 -8.93 14.97 -26.06
C GLU A 315 -9.14 14.26 -24.72
N ASP A 316 -9.06 12.93 -24.66
CA ASP A 316 -9.16 12.17 -23.41
C ASP A 316 -8.06 12.54 -22.41
N PHE A 317 -6.83 12.74 -22.92
CA PHE A 317 -5.73 13.20 -22.06
C PHE A 317 -5.97 14.63 -21.57
N LYS A 318 -6.51 15.52 -22.44
CA LYS A 318 -6.89 16.88 -22.04
C LYS A 318 -7.95 16.85 -20.93
N ASP A 319 -9.00 16.03 -21.07
CA ASP A 319 -10.03 15.87 -20.04
C ASP A 319 -9.40 15.44 -18.69
N THR A 320 -8.40 14.55 -18.73
CA THR A 320 -7.66 14.13 -17.53
C THR A 320 -6.91 15.31 -16.90
N MET A 321 -6.28 16.17 -17.70
CA MET A 321 -5.59 17.35 -17.21
C MET A 321 -6.55 18.40 -16.65
N ASP A 322 -7.75 18.54 -17.25
CA ASP A 322 -8.79 19.45 -16.78
C ASP A 322 -9.30 19.03 -15.38
N VAL A 323 -9.57 17.74 -15.16
CA VAL A 323 -9.92 17.21 -13.82
C VAL A 323 -8.79 17.43 -12.80
N ILE A 324 -7.52 17.23 -13.19
CA ILE A 324 -6.38 17.48 -12.30
C ILE A 324 -6.35 18.96 -11.87
N ASN A 325 -6.60 19.87 -12.80
CA ASN A 325 -6.60 21.31 -12.53
C ASN A 325 -7.77 21.74 -11.63
N GLU A 326 -8.93 21.11 -11.78
CA GLU A 326 -10.14 21.43 -11.02
C GLU A 326 -10.07 20.89 -9.58
N VAL A 327 -9.75 19.60 -9.41
CA VAL A 327 -9.65 18.97 -8.09
C VAL A 327 -8.43 19.45 -7.30
N GLN A 328 -7.33 19.77 -8.02
CA GLN A 328 -6.03 20.14 -7.46
C GLN A 328 -5.49 19.04 -6.53
N PHE A 329 -5.28 17.85 -7.08
CA PHE A 329 -4.79 16.71 -6.32
C PHE A 329 -3.45 17.00 -5.63
N ASP A 330 -3.32 16.45 -4.43
CA ASP A 330 -2.09 16.41 -3.68
C ASP A 330 -1.21 15.20 -4.12
N GLU A 331 -0.37 14.69 -3.26
CA GLU A 331 0.53 13.56 -3.52
C GLU A 331 -0.16 12.42 -4.29
N SER A 332 0.06 12.37 -5.60
CA SER A 332 -0.60 11.43 -6.51
C SER A 332 0.41 10.63 -7.31
N PHE A 333 0.00 9.45 -7.75
CA PHE A 333 0.85 8.56 -8.54
C PHE A 333 0.37 8.53 -9.99
N SER A 334 1.31 8.36 -10.92
CA SER A 334 0.99 8.31 -12.34
C SER A 334 1.89 7.31 -13.06
N PHE A 335 1.29 6.61 -14.00
CA PHE A 335 1.92 5.51 -14.71
C PHE A 335 1.57 5.54 -16.18
N ILE A 336 2.50 5.12 -17.03
CA ILE A 336 2.17 4.69 -18.40
C ILE A 336 1.40 3.36 -18.29
N TYR A 337 0.33 3.23 -19.08
CA TYR A 337 -0.33 1.95 -19.23
C TYR A 337 0.68 0.86 -19.61
N SER A 338 0.64 -0.24 -18.93
CA SER A 338 1.47 -1.43 -19.18
C SER A 338 0.57 -2.66 -19.16
N PRO A 339 0.50 -3.43 -20.25
CA PRO A 339 -0.35 -4.62 -20.33
C PRO A 339 0.04 -5.63 -19.27
N ARG A 340 -0.96 -6.22 -18.61
CA ARG A 340 -0.77 -7.27 -17.61
C ARG A 340 -1.34 -8.58 -18.14
N PRO A 341 -0.63 -9.69 -17.96
CA PRO A 341 -1.14 -10.99 -18.40
C PRO A 341 -2.55 -11.27 -17.88
N ASN A 342 -3.39 -11.84 -18.73
CA ASN A 342 -4.76 -12.25 -18.40
C ASN A 342 -5.70 -11.08 -18.00
N THR A 343 -5.41 -9.84 -18.41
CA THR A 343 -6.31 -8.69 -18.26
C THR A 343 -6.95 -8.34 -19.60
N THR A 344 -8.21 -7.90 -19.59
CA THR A 344 -8.95 -7.57 -20.82
C THR A 344 -8.26 -6.46 -21.61
N ALA A 345 -7.64 -5.50 -20.95
CA ALA A 345 -6.94 -4.39 -21.61
C ALA A 345 -5.65 -4.83 -22.33
N ALA A 346 -5.05 -5.97 -21.95
CA ALA A 346 -3.88 -6.51 -22.64
C ALA A 346 -4.19 -7.01 -24.06
N ASP A 347 -5.47 -7.36 -24.31
CA ASP A 347 -5.94 -7.84 -25.61
C ASP A 347 -6.45 -6.68 -26.51
N MET A 348 -6.49 -5.44 -25.98
CA MET A 348 -6.90 -4.27 -26.76
C MET A 348 -5.77 -3.81 -27.69
N PRO A 349 -6.11 -3.30 -28.90
CA PRO A 349 -5.11 -2.66 -29.76
C PRO A 349 -4.47 -1.46 -29.05
N ASP A 350 -3.15 -1.50 -28.88
CA ASP A 350 -2.38 -0.41 -28.26
C ASP A 350 -1.87 0.54 -29.37
N ASP A 351 -2.70 1.52 -29.71
CA ASP A 351 -2.52 2.48 -30.79
C ASP A 351 -1.85 3.80 -30.34
N VAL A 352 -1.55 3.95 -29.05
CA VAL A 352 -0.82 5.12 -28.51
C VAL A 352 0.69 4.82 -28.54
N SER A 353 1.46 5.63 -29.28
CA SER A 353 2.90 5.43 -29.36
C SER A 353 3.61 5.55 -28.01
N ARG A 354 4.75 4.89 -27.89
CA ARG A 354 5.55 4.93 -26.64
C ARG A 354 6.06 6.33 -26.33
N GLU A 355 6.37 7.09 -27.35
CA GLU A 355 6.81 8.48 -27.30
C GLU A 355 5.70 9.36 -26.74
N GLU A 356 4.50 9.23 -27.29
CA GLU A 356 3.32 9.97 -26.83
C GLU A 356 2.93 9.64 -25.39
N LYS A 357 2.99 8.36 -25.01
CA LYS A 357 2.79 7.95 -23.61
C LYS A 357 3.78 8.61 -22.65
N LYS A 358 5.06 8.70 -23.03
CA LYS A 358 6.09 9.36 -22.21
C LYS A 358 5.86 10.86 -22.12
N GLU A 359 5.49 11.49 -23.21
CA GLU A 359 5.18 12.92 -23.24
C GLU A 359 3.97 13.24 -22.32
N ARG A 360 2.86 12.50 -22.47
CA ARG A 360 1.69 12.63 -21.60
C ARG A 360 2.05 12.45 -20.13
N LEU A 361 2.83 11.41 -19.81
CA LEU A 361 3.29 11.16 -18.43
C LEU A 361 4.12 12.33 -17.90
N SER A 362 5.04 12.86 -18.69
CA SER A 362 5.89 13.99 -18.29
C SER A 362 5.07 15.25 -17.99
N ILE A 363 4.12 15.58 -18.86
CA ILE A 363 3.20 16.74 -18.68
C ILE A 363 2.41 16.57 -17.39
N LEU A 364 1.78 15.41 -17.21
CA LEU A 364 0.96 15.10 -16.04
C LEU A 364 1.76 15.12 -14.74
N GLN A 365 2.94 14.49 -14.70
CA GLN A 365 3.83 14.48 -13.53
C GLN A 365 4.33 15.88 -13.16
N THR A 366 4.66 16.70 -14.16
CA THR A 366 5.05 18.09 -13.93
C THR A 366 3.93 18.84 -13.23
N ARG A 367 2.69 18.70 -13.72
CA ARG A 367 1.55 19.37 -13.12
C ARG A 367 1.23 18.89 -11.70
N LEU A 368 1.20 17.59 -11.47
CA LEU A 368 1.00 17.02 -10.14
C LEU A 368 2.09 17.47 -9.14
N SER A 369 3.35 17.51 -9.59
CA SER A 369 4.47 17.99 -8.75
C SER A 369 4.30 19.46 -8.38
N GLN A 370 3.87 20.31 -9.31
CA GLN A 370 3.57 21.72 -9.04
C GLN A 370 2.46 21.89 -8.00
N LEU A 371 1.37 21.11 -8.12
CA LEU A 371 0.25 21.14 -7.18
C LEU A 371 0.69 20.69 -5.79
N SER A 372 1.34 19.53 -5.68
CA SER A 372 1.81 18.99 -4.41
C SER A 372 2.82 19.92 -3.71
N PHE A 373 3.75 20.51 -4.47
CA PHE A 373 4.66 21.53 -3.94
C PHE A 373 3.92 22.80 -3.50
N GLY A 374 2.87 23.22 -4.24
CA GLY A 374 2.00 24.32 -3.85
C GLY A 374 1.33 24.07 -2.48
N TYR A 375 0.83 22.88 -2.24
CA TYR A 375 0.31 22.48 -0.92
C TYR A 375 1.37 22.54 0.18
N SER A 376 2.59 22.06 -0.12
CA SER A 376 3.72 22.13 0.82
C SER A 376 4.07 23.58 1.18
N ARG A 377 4.15 24.47 0.18
CA ARG A 377 4.46 25.90 0.38
C ARG A 377 3.41 26.65 1.20
N LYS A 378 2.12 26.32 1.02
CA LYS A 378 1.02 26.91 1.82
C LYS A 378 1.13 26.59 3.31
N LYS A 379 1.87 25.57 3.70
CA LYS A 379 2.08 25.20 5.10
C LYS A 379 3.23 25.96 5.77
N VAL A 380 4.10 26.60 5.01
CA VAL A 380 5.20 27.41 5.57
C VAL A 380 4.63 28.55 6.40
N GLY A 381 5.12 28.74 7.62
CA GLY A 381 4.63 29.68 8.62
C GLY A 381 3.46 29.16 9.47
N SER A 382 2.84 28.03 9.13
CA SER A 382 1.77 27.44 9.93
C SER A 382 2.28 26.45 10.99
N ILE A 383 1.50 26.25 12.04
CA ILE A 383 1.71 25.21 13.03
C ILE A 383 0.94 23.97 12.55
N GLN A 384 1.63 22.82 12.50
CA GLN A 384 1.06 21.54 12.10
C GLN A 384 1.15 20.56 13.28
N ASN A 385 0.03 19.92 13.63
CA ASN A 385 0.04 18.77 14.52
C ASN A 385 0.63 17.55 13.79
N CYS A 386 1.72 17.00 14.29
CA CYS A 386 2.51 15.98 13.63
C CYS A 386 2.77 14.78 14.54
N LEU A 387 2.59 13.57 14.03
CA LEU A 387 3.00 12.35 14.71
C LEU A 387 4.49 12.11 14.47
N VAL A 388 5.27 12.00 15.53
CA VAL A 388 6.72 11.71 15.44
C VAL A 388 6.92 10.23 15.14
N MET A 389 7.54 9.93 14.01
CA MET A 389 7.67 8.58 13.47
C MET A 389 8.96 7.86 13.89
N GLY A 390 10.03 8.62 14.15
CA GLY A 390 11.36 8.09 14.45
C GLY A 390 12.48 9.03 14.06
N GLN A 391 13.70 8.52 14.01
CA GLN A 391 14.85 9.28 13.53
C GLN A 391 14.78 9.48 12.01
N SER A 392 15.28 10.61 11.55
CA SER A 392 15.40 10.88 10.12
C SER A 392 16.41 9.94 9.47
N LYS A 393 16.02 9.30 8.36
CA LYS A 393 16.91 8.36 7.62
C LYS A 393 18.15 9.05 7.01
N ARG A 394 18.13 10.38 6.84
CA ARG A 394 19.19 11.14 6.19
C ARG A 394 20.08 11.89 7.17
N ASP A 395 19.55 12.28 8.31
CA ASP A 395 20.24 13.06 9.32
C ASP A 395 19.92 12.52 10.71
N PRO A 396 20.86 11.79 11.35
CA PRO A 396 20.65 11.23 12.69
C PRO A 396 20.40 12.28 13.79
N GLY A 397 20.76 13.55 13.56
CA GLY A 397 20.48 14.67 14.47
C GLY A 397 19.06 15.22 14.37
N GLN A 398 18.22 14.64 13.50
CA GLN A 398 16.83 15.06 13.30
C GLN A 398 15.86 13.94 13.56
N LEU A 399 14.66 14.32 14.01
CA LEU A 399 13.49 13.45 14.02
C LEU A 399 12.65 13.69 12.77
N GLN A 400 11.94 12.65 12.38
CA GLN A 400 10.96 12.66 11.30
C GLN A 400 9.55 12.53 11.89
N ALA A 401 8.65 13.44 11.50
CA ALA A 401 7.25 13.38 11.85
C ALA A 401 6.36 13.39 10.60
N ARG A 402 5.06 13.11 10.76
CA ARG A 402 4.06 13.20 9.69
C ARG A 402 2.92 14.10 10.08
N THR A 403 2.55 15.01 9.18
CA THR A 403 1.35 15.84 9.30
C THR A 403 0.08 14.99 9.13
N ILE A 404 -1.08 15.57 9.44
CA ILE A 404 -2.38 14.94 9.22
C ILE A 404 -2.63 14.60 7.73
N CYS A 405 -2.13 15.40 6.80
CA CYS A 405 -2.18 15.12 5.35
C CYS A 405 -1.01 14.26 4.85
N ASN A 406 -0.33 13.53 5.73
CA ASN A 406 0.72 12.55 5.45
C ASN A 406 2.08 13.11 4.98
N ARG A 407 2.32 14.43 5.03
CA ARG A 407 3.62 14.99 4.67
C ARG A 407 4.67 14.73 5.72
N VAL A 408 5.85 14.37 5.24
CA VAL A 408 7.04 14.21 6.08
C VAL A 408 7.52 15.58 6.53
N VAL A 409 7.77 15.72 7.83
CA VAL A 409 8.41 16.90 8.45
C VAL A 409 9.68 16.44 9.14
N ASN A 410 10.83 17.02 8.79
CA ASN A 410 12.08 16.84 9.51
C ASN A 410 12.33 18.05 10.41
N PHE A 411 12.69 17.80 11.66
CA PHE A 411 12.96 18.84 12.65
C PHE A 411 14.07 18.42 13.61
N SER A 412 14.84 19.37 14.09
CA SER A 412 15.90 19.12 15.04
C SER A 412 15.34 18.93 16.44
N ALA A 413 15.61 17.80 17.06
CA ALA A 413 15.29 17.51 18.45
C ALA A 413 16.29 16.48 18.98
N ASN A 414 16.84 16.75 20.17
CA ASN A 414 17.78 15.83 20.83
C ASN A 414 17.06 14.79 21.70
N ASN A 415 15.72 14.84 21.77
CA ASN A 415 14.91 13.98 22.63
C ASN A 415 14.17 12.93 21.81
N VAL A 416 14.64 11.68 21.87
CA VAL A 416 13.99 10.51 21.23
C VAL A 416 12.68 10.10 21.89
N ASP A 417 12.40 10.56 23.13
CA ASP A 417 11.14 10.28 23.84
C ASP A 417 9.92 10.92 23.17
N LEU A 418 10.15 11.80 22.21
CA LEU A 418 9.09 12.37 21.37
C LEU A 418 8.51 11.36 20.35
N ILE A 419 9.21 10.25 20.09
CA ILE A 419 8.74 9.23 19.13
C ILE A 419 7.40 8.64 19.63
N GLY A 420 6.41 8.61 18.75
CA GLY A 420 5.06 8.18 19.08
C GLY A 420 4.16 9.28 19.66
N GLN A 421 4.66 10.49 19.87
CA GLN A 421 3.84 11.60 20.34
C GLN A 421 3.29 12.44 19.18
N LEU A 422 2.09 12.99 19.37
CA LEU A 422 1.54 14.06 18.56
C LEU A 422 2.01 15.40 19.13
N ILE A 423 2.78 16.12 18.34
CA ILE A 423 3.39 17.39 18.73
C ILE A 423 3.09 18.51 17.73
N ASN A 424 3.10 19.73 18.17
CA ASN A 424 2.97 20.89 17.32
C ASN A 424 4.33 21.30 16.75
N ILE A 425 4.42 21.37 15.42
CA ILE A 425 5.62 21.78 14.71
C ILE A 425 5.30 22.99 13.85
N GLN A 426 6.05 24.08 14.03
CA GLN A 426 6.00 25.23 13.13
C GLN A 426 6.79 24.91 11.87
N ILE A 427 6.13 24.98 10.73
CA ILE A 427 6.77 24.71 9.43
C ILE A 427 7.54 25.96 9.00
N ILE A 428 8.84 25.82 8.77
CA ILE A 428 9.74 26.91 8.41
C ILE A 428 10.15 26.87 6.93
N ASP A 429 10.09 25.69 6.29
CA ASP A 429 10.48 25.56 4.88
C ASP A 429 9.78 24.36 4.22
N ALA A 430 9.63 24.44 2.89
CA ALA A 430 9.06 23.39 2.04
C ALA A 430 10.08 22.94 0.99
N LEU A 431 10.45 21.67 1.06
CA LEU A 431 11.33 21.01 0.10
C LEU A 431 10.49 20.13 -0.86
N PRO A 432 11.05 19.66 -1.99
CA PRO A 432 10.30 18.87 -2.97
C PRO A 432 9.57 17.63 -2.40
N HIS A 433 10.12 16.99 -1.36
CA HIS A 433 9.61 15.74 -0.81
C HIS A 433 9.40 15.75 0.71
N CYS A 434 9.61 16.86 1.38
CA CYS A 434 9.40 17.00 2.83
C CYS A 434 9.28 18.47 3.23
N LEU A 435 8.81 18.67 4.44
CA LEU A 435 8.82 19.95 5.13
C LEU A 435 9.98 19.99 6.13
N ARG A 436 10.41 21.20 6.49
CA ARG A 436 11.26 21.45 7.64
C ARG A 436 10.46 22.23 8.68
N GLY A 437 10.67 21.90 9.94
CA GLY A 437 10.01 22.58 11.04
C GLY A 437 10.88 22.74 12.28
N THR A 438 10.35 23.46 13.22
CA THR A 438 10.88 23.61 14.59
C THR A 438 9.78 23.28 15.59
N LEU A 439 10.15 22.73 16.75
CA LEU A 439 9.20 22.53 17.84
C LEU A 439 8.50 23.85 18.16
N HIS A 440 7.19 23.78 18.29
CA HIS A 440 6.39 24.89 18.74
C HIS A 440 5.99 24.61 20.18
N ASN A 441 6.55 25.43 21.11
CA ASN A 441 6.28 25.34 22.54
C ASN A 441 4.91 25.91 22.88
#